data_fd74cd24d5e66d154becde7797bfa8ef
#
_entry.id   fd74cd24d5e66d154becde7797bfa8ef
#
_cell.length_a   1.000
_cell.length_b   1.000
_cell.length_c   1.000
_cell.angle_alpha   90.00
_cell.angle_beta   90.00
_cell.angle_gamma   90.00
#
_symmetry.space_group_name_H-M   'P 1'
#
loop_
_entity.id
_entity.type
_entity.pdbx_description
1 polymer ?
#
loop_
_entity_poly.entity_id
_entity_poly.type
_entity_poly.pdbx_seq_one_letter_code
_entity_poly.pdbx_strand_id
1 'polypeptide(L)'
;MQRIAIYDLDRTLLRRPTFTPFLIFAAQKAAPWRLLLLPIWIIAMLGYRIGIYGRKPLKQFGLRLLAGRALPEATFGPIVAEFARLRIVRDYSIAARSSVQQCRDSGARIVIATAAPEIYATEIGRQLGIDDVIATRHLRLKDSAGFMAAFDGENCYGDEKLRRIEHWLSAQQLRRTDCHITSFSDHPSDAPMLNWSDAAIMVTQSQVLAKTAHQNGWAVTDFV
;
A
#
# COMPACT_ATOMS: atom_id res chain seq x y z
N MET A 1 -25.78 10.13 2.95
CA MET A 1 -24.94 8.93 2.94
C MET A 1 -23.61 9.33 2.33
N GLN A 2 -22.53 9.21 3.09
CA GLN A 2 -21.20 9.61 2.63
C GLN A 2 -20.63 8.56 1.69
N ARG A 3 -20.11 8.99 0.53
CA ARG A 3 -19.44 8.08 -0.41
C ARG A 3 -17.96 7.99 -0.09
N ILE A 4 -17.42 6.77 -0.06
CA ILE A 4 -16.00 6.49 0.20
C ILE A 4 -15.51 5.49 -0.85
N ALA A 5 -14.39 5.80 -1.50
CA ALA A 5 -13.74 4.89 -2.43
C ALA A 5 -12.37 4.49 -1.85
N ILE A 6 -12.19 3.21 -1.55
CA ILE A 6 -10.99 2.65 -0.93
C ILE A 6 -10.19 1.91 -2.00
N TYR A 7 -8.96 2.32 -2.22
CA TYR A 7 -8.05 1.71 -3.19
C TYR A 7 -6.88 1.03 -2.49
N ASP A 8 -6.57 -0.21 -2.86
CA ASP A 8 -5.22 -0.72 -2.64
C ASP A 8 -4.21 0.05 -3.51
N LEU A 9 -2.93 -0.02 -3.15
CA LEU A 9 -1.89 0.74 -3.84
C LEU A 9 -1.17 -0.10 -4.90
N ASP A 10 -0.54 -1.21 -4.48
CA ASP A 10 0.32 -2.03 -5.31
C ASP A 10 -0.51 -2.87 -6.29
N ARG A 11 -0.27 -2.75 -7.60
CA ARG A 11 -1.01 -3.40 -8.68
C ARG A 11 -2.49 -2.97 -8.81
N THR A 12 -2.90 -2.00 -8.01
CA THR A 12 -4.22 -1.37 -8.09
C THR A 12 -4.08 0.06 -8.57
N LEU A 13 -3.75 1.03 -7.70
CA LEU A 13 -3.46 2.39 -8.16
C LEU A 13 -2.16 2.47 -8.98
N LEU A 14 -1.13 1.76 -8.54
CA LEU A 14 0.14 1.64 -9.24
C LEU A 14 0.27 0.27 -9.88
N ARG A 15 0.57 0.20 -11.17
CA ARG A 15 0.67 -1.07 -11.94
C ARG A 15 1.68 -2.08 -11.38
N ARG A 16 2.69 -1.63 -10.64
CA ARG A 16 3.78 -2.48 -10.14
C ARG A 16 3.95 -2.37 -8.63
N PRO A 17 4.39 -3.46 -7.96
CA PRO A 17 4.71 -3.43 -6.54
C PRO A 17 5.77 -2.39 -6.21
N THR A 18 5.66 -1.77 -5.03
CA THR A 18 6.54 -0.66 -4.63
C THR A 18 7.64 -1.08 -3.67
N PHE A 19 7.49 -2.15 -2.90
CA PHE A 19 8.37 -2.43 -1.76
C PHE A 19 9.83 -2.71 -2.14
N THR A 20 10.12 -3.73 -2.96
CA THR A 20 11.50 -4.03 -3.38
C THR A 20 12.13 -2.89 -4.20
N PRO A 21 11.41 -2.25 -5.14
CA PRO A 21 11.91 -1.02 -5.78
C PRO A 21 12.27 0.09 -4.79
N PHE A 22 11.50 0.30 -3.73
CA PHE A 22 11.84 1.28 -2.69
C PHE A 22 13.14 0.91 -1.98
N LEU A 23 13.32 -0.35 -1.59
CA LEU A 23 14.55 -0.79 -0.92
C LEU A 23 15.79 -0.53 -1.77
N ILE A 24 15.73 -0.86 -3.07
CA ILE A 24 16.83 -0.63 -4.01
C ILE A 24 17.09 0.87 -4.16
N PHE A 25 16.05 1.65 -4.36
CA PHE A 25 16.15 3.10 -4.53
C PHE A 25 16.73 3.77 -3.27
N ALA A 26 16.25 3.40 -2.09
CA ALA A 26 16.75 3.88 -0.82
C ALA A 26 18.24 3.55 -0.62
N ALA A 27 18.64 2.31 -0.93
CA ALA A 27 20.05 1.91 -0.90
C ALA A 27 20.88 2.76 -1.87
N GLN A 28 20.45 2.95 -3.12
CA GLN A 28 21.16 3.76 -4.12
C GLN A 28 21.40 5.18 -3.66
N LYS A 29 20.42 5.80 -2.99
CA LYS A 29 20.48 7.21 -2.59
C LYS A 29 21.16 7.43 -1.24
N ALA A 30 20.88 6.58 -0.24
CA ALA A 30 21.37 6.78 1.13
C ALA A 30 22.70 6.05 1.41
N ALA A 31 22.90 4.85 0.84
CA ALA A 31 24.08 4.02 1.12
C ALA A 31 24.35 3.02 -0.02
N PRO A 32 24.94 3.45 -1.15
CA PRO A 32 25.07 2.62 -2.37
C PRO A 32 25.78 1.28 -2.15
N TRP A 33 26.70 1.20 -1.21
CA TRP A 33 27.37 -0.06 -0.85
C TRP A 33 26.42 -1.17 -0.40
N ARG A 34 25.23 -0.80 0.12
CA ARG A 34 24.19 -1.78 0.54
C ARG A 34 23.60 -2.56 -0.63
N LEU A 35 23.78 -2.10 -1.85
CA LEU A 35 23.40 -2.86 -3.04
C LEU A 35 24.15 -4.18 -3.15
N LEU A 36 25.34 -4.31 -2.57
CA LEU A 36 26.09 -5.57 -2.47
C LEU A 36 25.35 -6.61 -1.63
N LEU A 37 24.38 -6.19 -0.81
CA LEU A 37 23.54 -7.08 0.02
C LEU A 37 22.29 -7.60 -0.71
N LEU A 38 22.07 -7.23 -1.97
CA LEU A 38 20.95 -7.73 -2.76
C LEU A 38 20.85 -9.24 -2.85
N PRO A 39 21.95 -10.02 -2.96
CA PRO A 39 21.87 -11.48 -2.93
C PRO A 39 21.23 -12.01 -1.64
N ILE A 40 21.55 -11.39 -0.49
CA ILE A 40 20.96 -11.75 0.81
C ILE A 40 19.45 -11.46 0.80
N TRP A 41 19.05 -10.34 0.21
CA TRP A 41 17.63 -10.01 0.04
C TRP A 41 16.89 -11.04 -0.83
N ILE A 42 17.51 -11.50 -1.91
CA ILE A 42 16.92 -12.53 -2.79
C ILE A 42 16.73 -13.84 -2.01
N ILE A 43 17.73 -14.27 -1.24
CA ILE A 43 17.65 -15.47 -0.39
C ILE A 43 16.51 -15.31 0.63
N ALA A 44 16.39 -14.13 1.25
CA ALA A 44 15.30 -13.86 2.17
C ALA A 44 13.93 -13.96 1.48
N MET A 45 13.78 -13.44 0.27
CA MET A 45 12.53 -13.58 -0.50
C MET A 45 12.21 -15.04 -0.83
N LEU A 46 13.21 -15.85 -1.14
CA LEU A 46 13.03 -17.30 -1.36
C LEU A 46 12.57 -17.99 -0.09
N GLY A 47 13.19 -17.71 1.06
CA GLY A 47 12.77 -18.23 2.37
C GLY A 47 11.31 -17.88 2.70
N TYR A 48 10.88 -16.65 2.41
CA TYR A 48 9.48 -16.27 2.54
C TYR A 48 8.56 -17.08 1.61
N ARG A 49 8.98 -17.28 0.34
CA ARG A 49 8.19 -18.01 -0.66
C ARG A 49 7.94 -19.47 -0.27
N ILE A 50 8.88 -20.10 0.43
CA ILE A 50 8.75 -21.47 0.95
C ILE A 50 8.20 -21.52 2.38
N GLY A 51 7.74 -20.40 2.92
CA GLY A 51 6.98 -20.34 4.19
C GLY A 51 7.81 -20.37 5.47
N ILE A 52 9.15 -20.12 5.42
CA ILE A 52 10.01 -20.12 6.61
C ILE A 52 9.59 -19.01 7.59
N TYR A 53 9.11 -17.89 7.08
CA TYR A 53 8.66 -16.74 7.88
C TYR A 53 7.61 -15.91 7.14
N GLY A 54 6.90 -15.09 7.92
CA GLY A 54 5.81 -14.27 7.41
C GLY A 54 6.27 -12.98 6.71
N ARG A 55 5.30 -12.26 6.20
CA ARG A 55 5.48 -11.02 5.41
C ARG A 55 6.09 -9.88 6.23
N LYS A 56 5.67 -9.72 7.51
CA LYS A 56 6.16 -8.66 8.40
C LYS A 56 7.66 -8.79 8.70
N PRO A 57 8.18 -9.96 9.16
CA PRO A 57 9.62 -10.16 9.36
C PRO A 57 10.44 -9.90 8.09
N LEU A 58 9.97 -10.39 6.93
CA LEU A 58 10.64 -10.16 5.65
C LEU A 58 10.80 -8.67 5.35
N LYS A 59 9.71 -7.90 5.47
CA LYS A 59 9.75 -6.46 5.18
C LYS A 59 10.66 -5.69 6.14
N GLN A 60 10.59 -5.98 7.43
CA GLN A 60 11.47 -5.35 8.42
C GLN A 60 12.94 -5.69 8.16
N PHE A 61 13.23 -6.96 7.80
CA PHE A 61 14.57 -7.38 7.42
C PHE A 61 15.07 -6.63 6.20
N GLY A 62 14.27 -6.54 5.12
CA GLY A 62 14.63 -5.81 3.91
C GLY A 62 14.92 -4.33 4.16
N LEU A 63 14.09 -3.65 4.97
CA LEU A 63 14.33 -2.27 5.37
C LEU A 63 15.67 -2.12 6.12
N ARG A 64 15.92 -2.96 7.14
CA ARG A 64 17.19 -2.94 7.90
C ARG A 64 18.40 -3.21 7.02
N LEU A 65 18.28 -4.16 6.11
CA LEU A 65 19.35 -4.58 5.22
C LEU A 65 19.72 -3.47 4.23
N LEU A 66 18.73 -2.95 3.51
CA LEU A 66 18.96 -2.07 2.35
C LEU A 66 18.78 -0.59 2.66
N ALA A 67 17.87 -0.20 3.55
CA ALA A 67 17.69 1.20 3.93
C ALA A 67 18.41 1.58 5.24
N GLY A 68 18.54 0.64 6.19
CA GLY A 68 19.14 0.88 7.50
C GLY A 68 18.16 0.69 8.65
N ARG A 69 18.66 0.75 9.89
CA ARG A 69 17.82 0.57 11.09
C ARG A 69 17.01 1.82 11.42
N ALA A 70 17.57 2.99 11.17
CA ALA A 70 16.95 4.30 11.35
C ALA A 70 16.76 4.97 9.99
N LEU A 71 15.63 5.60 9.78
CA LEU A 71 15.22 6.29 8.56
C LEU A 71 14.88 7.74 8.93
N PRO A 72 15.89 8.58 9.23
CA PRO A 72 15.68 9.97 9.65
C PRO A 72 15.02 10.77 8.53
N GLU A 73 14.07 11.64 8.88
CA GLU A 73 13.33 12.48 7.92
C GLU A 73 14.29 13.36 7.08
N ALA A 74 15.31 13.93 7.71
CA ALA A 74 16.30 14.77 7.02
C ALA A 74 16.98 14.05 5.85
N THR A 75 17.22 12.74 5.96
CA THR A 75 17.84 11.92 4.91
C THR A 75 16.81 11.31 3.99
N PHE A 76 15.76 10.70 4.57
CA PHE A 76 14.80 9.90 3.82
C PHE A 76 13.64 10.70 3.23
N GLY A 77 13.31 11.87 3.77
CA GLY A 77 12.26 12.73 3.21
C GLY A 77 12.44 13.02 1.72
N PRO A 78 13.60 13.58 1.29
CA PRO A 78 13.88 13.82 -0.13
C PRO A 78 13.89 12.53 -0.97
N ILE A 79 14.43 11.43 -0.45
CA ILE A 79 14.49 10.12 -1.13
C ILE A 79 13.08 9.60 -1.38
N VAL A 80 12.23 9.66 -0.38
CA VAL A 80 10.84 9.22 -0.44
C VAL A 80 10.03 10.07 -1.41
N ALA A 81 10.20 11.39 -1.37
CA ALA A 81 9.53 12.30 -2.29
C ALA A 81 9.90 12.03 -3.75
N GLU A 82 11.20 11.82 -4.03
CA GLU A 82 11.68 11.46 -5.37
C GLU A 82 11.14 10.08 -5.80
N PHE A 83 11.20 9.09 -4.91
CA PHE A 83 10.66 7.76 -5.17
C PHE A 83 9.16 7.81 -5.52
N ALA A 84 8.36 8.49 -4.71
CA ALA A 84 6.93 8.63 -4.94
C ALA A 84 6.64 9.26 -6.32
N ARG A 85 7.31 10.37 -6.65
CA ARG A 85 7.18 11.03 -7.94
C ARG A 85 7.50 10.09 -9.10
N LEU A 86 8.62 9.37 -9.04
CA LEU A 86 9.03 8.43 -10.08
C LEU A 86 8.04 7.27 -10.24
N ARG A 87 7.50 6.75 -9.13
CA ARG A 87 6.51 5.68 -9.16
C ARG A 87 5.20 6.14 -9.77
N ILE A 88 4.73 7.33 -9.42
CA ILE A 88 3.50 7.91 -9.98
C ILE A 88 3.65 8.12 -11.49
N VAL A 89 4.72 8.74 -11.94
CA VAL A 89 4.95 8.98 -13.37
C VAL A 89 5.01 7.67 -14.16
N ARG A 90 5.59 6.63 -13.58
CA ARG A 90 5.82 5.33 -14.26
C ARG A 90 4.62 4.41 -14.25
N ASP A 91 3.89 4.37 -13.14
CA ASP A 91 2.98 3.26 -12.83
C ASP A 91 1.54 3.69 -12.55
N TYR A 92 1.24 4.98 -12.36
CA TYR A 92 -0.12 5.47 -12.22
C TYR A 92 -0.76 5.59 -13.60
N SER A 93 -1.54 4.58 -13.98
CA SER A 93 -2.14 4.46 -15.31
C SER A 93 -3.23 5.50 -15.56
N ILE A 94 -3.55 5.73 -16.82
CA ILE A 94 -4.67 6.59 -17.21
C ILE A 94 -5.99 6.04 -16.66
N ALA A 95 -6.19 4.71 -16.72
CA ALA A 95 -7.41 4.06 -16.24
C ALA A 95 -7.57 4.21 -14.72
N ALA A 96 -6.51 3.99 -13.92
CA ALA A 96 -6.53 4.21 -12.47
C ALA A 96 -6.82 5.68 -12.13
N ARG A 97 -6.21 6.62 -12.87
CA ARG A 97 -6.45 8.07 -12.74
C ARG A 97 -7.91 8.42 -13.02
N SER A 98 -8.46 7.90 -14.11
CA SER A 98 -9.86 8.12 -14.50
C SER A 98 -10.82 7.56 -13.47
N SER A 99 -10.55 6.36 -12.92
CA SER A 99 -11.35 5.76 -11.84
C SER A 99 -11.38 6.65 -10.59
N VAL A 100 -10.20 7.11 -10.14
CA VAL A 100 -10.11 8.01 -8.98
C VAL A 100 -10.86 9.32 -9.25
N GLN A 101 -10.72 9.88 -10.45
CA GLN A 101 -11.42 11.12 -10.81
C GLN A 101 -12.94 10.93 -10.84
N GLN A 102 -13.44 9.85 -11.43
CA GLN A 102 -14.87 9.53 -11.44
C GLN A 102 -15.44 9.39 -10.02
N CYS A 103 -14.69 8.73 -9.12
CA CYS A 103 -15.09 8.65 -7.72
C CYS A 103 -15.13 10.04 -7.06
N ARG A 104 -14.14 10.91 -7.30
CA ARG A 104 -14.14 12.30 -6.81
C ARG A 104 -15.33 13.09 -7.34
N ASP A 105 -15.59 13.01 -8.64
CA ASP A 105 -16.71 13.72 -9.30
C ASP A 105 -18.07 13.26 -8.76
N SER A 106 -18.16 12.00 -8.30
CA SER A 106 -19.35 11.48 -7.61
C SER A 106 -19.47 11.92 -6.15
N GLY A 107 -18.52 12.74 -5.65
CA GLY A 107 -18.46 13.20 -4.26
C GLY A 107 -17.88 12.16 -3.29
N ALA A 108 -17.18 11.14 -3.77
CA ALA A 108 -16.56 10.16 -2.89
C ALA A 108 -15.25 10.68 -2.28
N ARG A 109 -15.08 10.45 -0.98
CA ARG A 109 -13.80 10.59 -0.29
C ARG A 109 -12.89 9.44 -0.69
N ILE A 110 -11.68 9.74 -1.15
CA ILE A 110 -10.73 8.74 -1.61
C ILE A 110 -9.81 8.34 -0.48
N VAL A 111 -9.63 7.04 -0.28
CA VAL A 111 -8.76 6.45 0.75
C VAL A 111 -7.83 5.44 0.10
N ILE A 112 -6.57 5.46 0.46
CA ILE A 112 -5.62 4.39 0.13
C ILE A 112 -5.52 3.46 1.34
N ALA A 113 -5.76 2.14 1.14
CA ALA A 113 -5.57 1.12 2.17
C ALA A 113 -4.59 0.06 1.67
N THR A 114 -3.35 0.06 2.18
CA THR A 114 -2.27 -0.71 1.58
C THR A 114 -1.38 -1.42 2.58
N ALA A 115 -0.87 -2.58 2.17
CA ALA A 115 0.20 -3.28 2.88
C ALA A 115 1.57 -2.58 2.75
N ALA A 116 1.71 -1.59 1.88
CA ALA A 116 2.95 -0.83 1.72
C ALA A 116 3.33 -0.10 3.03
N PRO A 117 4.63 0.06 3.32
CA PRO A 117 5.12 0.88 4.43
C PRO A 117 4.66 2.34 4.36
N GLU A 118 4.21 2.89 5.49
CA GLU A 118 3.71 4.27 5.58
C GLU A 118 4.74 5.30 5.11
N ILE A 119 6.03 5.06 5.32
CA ILE A 119 7.10 5.99 4.98
C ILE A 119 7.00 6.53 3.54
N TYR A 120 6.61 5.70 2.58
CA TYR A 120 6.44 6.13 1.19
C TYR A 120 4.98 6.09 0.71
N ALA A 121 4.13 5.27 1.32
CA ALA A 121 2.72 5.19 0.93
C ALA A 121 2.01 6.52 1.19
N THR A 122 2.27 7.17 2.32
CA THR A 122 1.73 8.49 2.67
C THR A 122 2.19 9.56 1.69
N GLU A 123 3.46 9.54 1.29
CA GLU A 123 3.97 10.50 0.33
C GLU A 123 3.40 10.29 -1.08
N ILE A 124 3.19 9.02 -1.50
CA ILE A 124 2.48 8.73 -2.75
C ILE A 124 1.06 9.28 -2.69
N GLY A 125 0.32 9.04 -1.59
CA GLY A 125 -1.01 9.61 -1.38
C GLY A 125 -1.00 11.13 -1.50
N ARG A 126 -0.10 11.80 -0.78
CA ARG A 126 0.05 13.26 -0.81
C ARG A 126 0.27 13.80 -2.22
N GLN A 127 1.14 13.17 -3.01
CA GLN A 127 1.40 13.58 -4.40
C GLN A 127 0.23 13.27 -5.36
N LEU A 128 -0.64 12.33 -5.02
CA LEU A 128 -1.89 12.04 -5.73
C LEU A 128 -3.06 12.92 -5.27
N GLY A 129 -2.86 13.79 -4.27
CA GLY A 129 -3.92 14.55 -3.63
C GLY A 129 -4.92 13.67 -2.87
N ILE A 130 -4.41 12.62 -2.21
CA ILE A 130 -5.18 11.70 -1.36
C ILE A 130 -4.57 11.74 0.03
N ASP A 131 -5.25 12.39 0.98
CA ASP A 131 -4.76 12.62 2.34
C ASP A 131 -4.99 11.40 3.25
N ASP A 132 -6.03 10.61 2.95
CA ASP A 132 -6.38 9.44 3.74
C ASP A 132 -5.58 8.22 3.28
N VAL A 133 -4.52 7.88 4.02
CA VAL A 133 -3.67 6.73 3.72
C VAL A 133 -3.56 5.81 4.93
N ILE A 134 -4.10 4.61 4.80
CA ILE A 134 -4.05 3.52 5.78
C ILE A 134 -2.97 2.54 5.31
N ALA A 135 -1.79 2.61 5.92
CA ALA A 135 -0.61 1.86 5.50
C ALA A 135 -0.04 1.00 6.64
N THR A 136 0.98 0.18 6.34
CA THR A 136 1.73 -0.52 7.38
C THR A 136 2.58 0.49 8.15
N ARG A 137 2.22 0.72 9.43
CA ARG A 137 2.82 1.75 10.28
C ARG A 137 4.22 1.39 10.73
N HIS A 138 5.07 2.38 10.86
CA HIS A 138 6.40 2.26 11.43
C HIS A 138 6.45 2.74 12.88
N LEU A 139 7.36 2.17 13.67
CA LEU A 139 7.79 2.82 14.90
C LEU A 139 8.53 4.12 14.58
N ARG A 140 8.30 5.15 15.39
CA ARG A 140 8.96 6.45 15.25
C ARG A 140 10.34 6.43 15.91
N LEU A 141 11.24 7.26 15.40
CA LEU A 141 12.50 7.54 16.11
C LEU A 141 12.20 8.35 17.38
N LYS A 142 12.97 8.12 18.46
CA LYS A 142 12.74 8.76 19.76
C LYS A 142 13.22 10.22 19.77
N ASP A 143 14.37 10.46 19.17
CA ASP A 143 15.12 11.72 19.35
C ASP A 143 15.16 12.59 18.09
N SER A 144 14.47 12.17 17.02
CA SER A 144 14.41 12.90 15.75
C SER A 144 13.18 12.55 14.95
N ALA A 145 12.78 13.45 14.04
CA ALA A 145 11.73 13.13 13.06
C ALA A 145 12.19 11.98 12.15
N GLY A 146 11.29 11.02 11.90
CA GLY A 146 11.53 9.88 11.02
C GLY A 146 11.06 8.55 11.60
N PHE A 147 11.49 7.48 10.98
CA PHE A 147 11.00 6.12 11.23
C PHE A 147 12.10 5.14 11.60
N MET A 148 11.74 4.11 12.33
CA MET A 148 12.56 2.92 12.49
C MET A 148 12.23 1.91 11.37
N ALA A 149 13.22 1.08 11.00
CA ALA A 149 12.99 -0.09 10.14
C ALA A 149 12.33 -1.24 10.94
N ALA A 150 11.26 -0.89 11.63
CA ALA A 150 10.42 -1.77 12.44
C ALA A 150 8.99 -1.27 12.38
N PHE A 151 8.03 -2.20 12.34
CA PHE A 151 6.61 -1.86 12.22
C PHE A 151 5.93 -1.75 13.59
N ASP A 152 5.04 -0.78 13.69
CA ASP A 152 4.12 -0.60 14.80
C ASP A 152 2.86 -1.44 14.53
N GLY A 153 2.69 -2.52 15.26
CA GLY A 153 1.63 -3.50 15.04
C GLY A 153 1.87 -4.40 13.82
N GLU A 154 0.80 -4.96 13.26
CA GLU A 154 0.86 -5.94 12.18
C GLU A 154 0.96 -5.27 10.79
N ASN A 155 1.26 -6.07 9.76
CA ASN A 155 1.23 -5.60 8.38
C ASN A 155 -0.22 -5.33 7.96
N CYS A 156 -0.51 -4.19 7.34
CA CYS A 156 -1.83 -3.80 6.86
C CYS A 156 -2.27 -4.70 5.68
N TYR A 157 -2.72 -5.92 5.99
CA TYR A 157 -2.99 -6.98 5.03
C TYR A 157 -4.10 -7.91 5.53
N GLY A 158 -4.99 -8.37 4.66
CA GLY A 158 -6.09 -9.25 5.02
C GLY A 158 -7.02 -8.62 6.07
N ASP A 159 -7.34 -9.36 7.12
CA ASP A 159 -8.21 -8.89 8.21
C ASP A 159 -7.67 -7.65 8.91
N GLU A 160 -6.35 -7.54 9.06
CA GLU A 160 -5.75 -6.35 9.65
C GLU A 160 -5.99 -5.09 8.80
N LYS A 161 -6.03 -5.21 7.47
CA LYS A 161 -6.40 -4.10 6.57
C LYS A 161 -7.82 -3.63 6.87
N LEU A 162 -8.78 -4.54 6.95
CA LEU A 162 -10.16 -4.22 7.30
C LEU A 162 -10.26 -3.59 8.68
N ARG A 163 -9.63 -4.18 9.70
CA ARG A 163 -9.63 -3.64 11.07
C ARG A 163 -9.10 -2.19 11.12
N ARG A 164 -8.08 -1.86 10.34
CA ARG A 164 -7.55 -0.49 10.25
C ARG A 164 -8.48 0.45 9.52
N ILE A 165 -9.19 -0.02 8.50
CA ILE A 165 -10.22 0.76 7.80
C ILE A 165 -11.36 1.10 8.77
N GLU A 166 -11.85 0.13 9.53
CA GLU A 166 -12.90 0.33 10.53
C GLU A 166 -12.46 1.32 11.63
N HIS A 167 -11.20 1.19 12.09
CA HIS A 167 -10.63 2.13 13.06
C HIS A 167 -10.53 3.54 12.47
N TRP A 168 -10.08 3.68 11.22
CA TRP A 168 -10.04 4.97 10.53
C TRP A 168 -11.45 5.56 10.41
N LEU A 169 -12.45 4.77 10.02
CA LEU A 169 -13.83 5.22 9.90
C LEU A 169 -14.35 5.78 11.24
N SER A 170 -14.10 5.03 12.33
CA SER A 170 -14.45 5.46 13.69
C SER A 170 -13.74 6.75 14.10
N ALA A 171 -12.46 6.89 13.78
CA ALA A 171 -11.68 8.10 14.06
C ALA A 171 -12.19 9.32 13.28
N GLN A 172 -12.82 9.11 12.12
CA GLN A 172 -13.54 10.16 11.37
C GLN A 172 -14.96 10.42 11.89
N GLN A 173 -15.38 9.77 12.98
CA GLN A 173 -16.74 9.87 13.54
C GLN A 173 -17.83 9.42 12.55
N LEU A 174 -17.50 8.53 11.63
CA LEU A 174 -18.41 7.96 10.64
C LEU A 174 -18.86 6.57 11.08
N ARG A 175 -20.20 6.34 11.00
CA ARG A 175 -20.73 4.99 11.17
C ARG A 175 -20.77 4.27 9.81
N ARG A 176 -20.47 2.98 9.81
CA ARG A 176 -20.49 2.15 8.58
C ARG A 176 -21.84 2.27 7.84
N THR A 177 -22.94 2.31 8.60
CA THR A 177 -24.32 2.43 8.08
C THR A 177 -24.61 3.75 7.37
N ASP A 178 -23.85 4.80 7.64
CA ASP A 178 -24.04 6.13 7.06
C ASP A 178 -23.17 6.33 5.80
N CYS A 179 -22.40 5.30 5.43
CA CYS A 179 -21.46 5.34 4.32
C CYS A 179 -21.90 4.39 3.20
N HIS A 180 -21.59 4.78 1.95
CA HIS A 180 -21.54 3.87 0.80
C HIS A 180 -20.09 3.70 0.39
N ILE A 181 -19.56 2.49 0.56
CA ILE A 181 -18.15 2.17 0.39
C ILE A 181 -17.94 1.33 -0.86
N THR A 182 -17.11 1.83 -1.76
CA THR A 182 -16.62 1.08 -2.94
C THR A 182 -15.14 0.76 -2.74
N SER A 183 -14.76 -0.51 -2.84
CA SER A 183 -13.35 -0.93 -2.68
C SER A 183 -12.77 -1.55 -3.93
N PHE A 184 -11.50 -1.24 -4.19
CA PHE A 184 -10.73 -1.69 -5.35
C PHE A 184 -9.46 -2.40 -4.87
N SER A 185 -9.21 -3.62 -5.34
CA SER A 185 -7.97 -4.37 -5.05
C SER A 185 -7.65 -5.37 -6.15
N ASP A 186 -6.36 -5.68 -6.33
CA ASP A 186 -5.86 -6.71 -7.26
C ASP A 186 -5.74 -8.11 -6.63
N HIS A 187 -5.91 -8.22 -5.31
CA HIS A 187 -5.49 -9.43 -4.61
C HIS A 187 -6.59 -10.05 -3.73
N PRO A 188 -6.80 -11.40 -3.83
CA PRO A 188 -7.81 -12.10 -3.03
C PRO A 188 -7.64 -12.01 -1.50
N SER A 189 -6.44 -11.69 -1.02
CA SER A 189 -6.21 -11.45 0.41
C SER A 189 -7.00 -10.27 0.97
N ASP A 190 -7.47 -9.38 0.12
CA ASP A 190 -8.31 -8.24 0.49
C ASP A 190 -9.81 -8.59 0.51
N ALA A 191 -10.15 -9.89 0.39
CA ALA A 191 -11.52 -10.38 0.51
C ALA A 191 -12.25 -9.85 1.76
N PRO A 192 -11.65 -9.76 2.95
CA PRO A 192 -12.32 -9.15 4.11
C PRO A 192 -12.80 -7.72 3.82
N MET A 193 -11.95 -6.88 3.21
CA MET A 193 -12.30 -5.51 2.83
C MET A 193 -13.34 -5.49 1.71
N LEU A 194 -13.15 -6.30 0.66
CA LEU A 194 -14.06 -6.36 -0.49
C LEU A 194 -15.45 -6.80 -0.07
N ASN A 195 -15.58 -7.87 0.74
CA ASN A 195 -16.85 -8.39 1.22
C ASN A 195 -17.55 -7.44 2.22
N TRP A 196 -16.80 -6.61 2.92
CA TRP A 196 -17.34 -5.63 3.85
C TRP A 196 -17.88 -4.37 3.14
N SER A 197 -17.49 -4.12 1.90
CA SER A 197 -17.88 -2.96 1.11
C SER A 197 -19.25 -3.13 0.45
N ASP A 198 -19.93 -2.02 0.13
CA ASP A 198 -21.21 -2.04 -0.60
C ASP A 198 -21.01 -2.37 -2.08
N ALA A 199 -19.86 -1.98 -2.64
CA ALA A 199 -19.42 -2.37 -3.98
C ALA A 199 -17.96 -2.82 -3.93
N ALA A 200 -17.67 -4.00 -4.45
CA ALA A 200 -16.35 -4.59 -4.49
C ALA A 200 -15.88 -4.75 -5.93
N ILE A 201 -14.67 -4.31 -6.23
CA ILE A 201 -14.11 -4.31 -7.57
C ILE A 201 -12.71 -4.93 -7.55
N MET A 202 -12.57 -6.06 -8.24
CA MET A 202 -11.29 -6.71 -8.48
C MET A 202 -10.62 -6.06 -9.70
N VAL A 203 -9.42 -5.54 -9.50
CA VAL A 203 -8.60 -4.93 -10.55
C VAL A 203 -7.67 -5.99 -11.11
N THR A 204 -7.96 -6.55 -12.29
CA THR A 204 -7.16 -7.67 -12.83
C THR A 204 -7.36 -7.90 -14.32
N GLN A 205 -6.31 -8.40 -14.99
CA GLN A 205 -6.36 -9.00 -16.32
C GLN A 205 -6.36 -10.54 -16.26
N SER A 206 -6.16 -11.13 -15.08
CA SER A 206 -6.10 -12.59 -14.91
C SER A 206 -7.49 -13.20 -14.97
N GLN A 207 -7.72 -14.11 -15.90
CA GLN A 207 -8.98 -14.86 -15.99
C GLN A 207 -9.28 -15.66 -14.71
N VAL A 208 -8.24 -16.17 -14.04
CA VAL A 208 -8.39 -16.91 -12.77
C VAL A 208 -8.92 -16.00 -11.67
N LEU A 209 -8.34 -14.79 -11.54
CA LEU A 209 -8.78 -13.82 -10.54
C LEU A 209 -10.16 -13.24 -10.89
N ALA A 210 -10.46 -13.03 -12.17
CA ALA A 210 -11.80 -12.62 -12.62
C ALA A 210 -12.86 -13.66 -12.28
N LYS A 211 -12.58 -14.95 -12.48
CA LYS A 211 -13.45 -16.02 -12.06
C LYS A 211 -13.70 -16.02 -10.54
N THR A 212 -12.63 -15.85 -9.76
CA THR A 212 -12.73 -15.73 -8.29
C THR A 212 -13.58 -14.52 -7.89
N ALA A 213 -13.41 -13.38 -8.55
CA ALA A 213 -14.19 -12.18 -8.31
C ALA A 213 -15.69 -12.45 -8.56
N HIS A 214 -16.04 -13.02 -9.69
CA HIS A 214 -17.43 -13.35 -10.01
C HIS A 214 -18.05 -14.34 -9.01
N GLN A 215 -17.28 -15.33 -8.54
CA GLN A 215 -17.75 -16.28 -7.52
C GLN A 215 -18.08 -15.61 -6.18
N ASN A 216 -17.41 -14.48 -5.88
CA ASN A 216 -17.66 -13.70 -4.67
C ASN A 216 -18.63 -12.51 -4.89
N GLY A 217 -19.20 -12.36 -6.08
CA GLY A 217 -20.09 -11.25 -6.40
C GLY A 217 -19.38 -9.91 -6.61
N TRP A 218 -18.05 -9.90 -6.82
CA TRP A 218 -17.28 -8.70 -7.09
C TRP A 218 -17.28 -8.36 -8.58
N ALA A 219 -17.36 -7.08 -8.90
CA ALA A 219 -17.13 -6.60 -10.27
C ALA A 219 -15.66 -6.73 -10.65
N VAL A 220 -15.38 -6.74 -11.95
CA VAL A 220 -14.01 -6.80 -12.47
C VAL A 220 -13.73 -5.57 -13.32
N THR A 221 -12.56 -4.99 -13.16
CA THR A 221 -12.04 -3.91 -14.00
C THR A 221 -10.55 -4.11 -14.27
N ASP A 222 -10.02 -3.32 -15.19
CA ASP A 222 -8.61 -3.31 -15.55
C ASP A 222 -8.07 -1.87 -15.53
N PHE A 223 -6.93 -1.68 -14.88
CA PHE A 223 -6.23 -0.39 -14.80
C PHE A 223 -4.88 -0.38 -15.55
N VAL A 224 -4.60 -1.38 -16.35
CA VAL A 224 -3.34 -1.51 -17.12
C VAL A 224 -3.40 -0.82 -18.46
#